data_02e1ee734e1bdb0fc2a79d3130c5c8bf
#
_entry.id   02e1ee734e1bdb0fc2a79d3130c5c8bf
#
_cell.length_a   1.000
_cell.length_b   1.000
_cell.length_c   1.000
_cell.angle_alpha   90.00
_cell.angle_beta   90.00
_cell.angle_gamma   90.00
#
_symmetry.space_group_name_H-M   'P 1'
#
loop_
_entity.id
_entity.type
_entity.pdbx_description
1 polymer ?
#
loop_
_entity_poly.entity_id
_entity_poly.type
_entity_poly.pdbx_seq_one_letter_code
_entity_poly.pdbx_strand_id
1 'polypeptide(L)'
;VTVAYGSAKKSSLTGAISSVDSKQIETRPVSSVTAALEGTTSGVQVNSTYGSPGDSPSIYIRGVGTINGDTSPLYVVDGMPMGGNVSDLNPADIESISILKDAASCALYGNRASNGVVLITTKKGTSNKLTIDLKINQGTYTRGIKEYKMLNANQFMEASWMNIKNSQITDGASLAEAAAYASENLIQD
;
A
#
# COMPACT_ATOMS: atom_id res chain seq x y z
N VAL A 1 -24.49 3.66 -9.22
CA VAL A 1 -23.20 4.17 -8.74
C VAL A 1 -23.47 5.27 -7.73
N THR A 2 -22.88 5.18 -6.56
CA THR A 2 -22.95 6.23 -5.55
C THR A 2 -22.08 7.41 -6.00
N VAL A 3 -22.64 8.61 -5.97
CA VAL A 3 -21.95 9.87 -6.22
C VAL A 3 -22.08 10.73 -4.95
N ALA A 4 -21.26 11.76 -4.82
CA ALA A 4 -21.04 12.56 -3.61
C ALA A 4 -22.23 12.73 -2.64
N TYR A 5 -23.44 12.97 -3.16
CA TYR A 5 -24.64 13.23 -2.35
C TYR A 5 -25.88 12.45 -2.84
N GLY A 6 -25.68 11.32 -3.52
CA GLY A 6 -26.81 10.53 -4.02
C GLY A 6 -26.39 9.32 -4.85
N SER A 7 -27.37 8.65 -5.44
CA SER A 7 -27.13 7.57 -6.40
C SER A 7 -27.55 7.99 -7.80
N ALA A 8 -26.70 7.78 -8.78
CA ALA A 8 -27.01 8.05 -10.19
C ALA A 8 -26.81 6.80 -11.05
N LYS A 9 -27.55 6.70 -12.16
CA LYS A 9 -27.31 5.64 -13.12
C LYS A 9 -25.95 5.86 -13.78
N LYS A 10 -25.17 4.79 -13.97
CA LYS A 10 -23.84 4.86 -14.60
C LYS A 10 -23.90 5.53 -15.98
N SER A 11 -24.98 5.34 -16.72
CA SER A 11 -25.22 5.94 -18.03
C SER A 11 -25.48 7.45 -18.03
N SER A 12 -25.83 8.04 -16.88
CA SER A 12 -26.07 9.47 -16.74
C SER A 12 -24.86 10.25 -16.25
N LEU A 13 -23.75 9.56 -15.98
CA LEU A 13 -22.52 10.17 -15.51
C LEU A 13 -21.56 10.38 -16.70
N THR A 14 -21.23 11.61 -16.98
CA THR A 14 -20.30 12.00 -18.05
C THR A 14 -18.83 11.89 -17.63
N GLY A 15 -18.56 11.66 -16.35
CA GLY A 15 -17.21 11.55 -15.81
C GLY A 15 -16.60 10.16 -15.89
N ALA A 16 -15.26 10.08 -15.80
CA ALA A 16 -14.51 8.84 -15.78
C ALA A 16 -14.63 8.14 -14.41
N ILE A 17 -15.76 7.47 -14.17
CA ILE A 17 -16.03 6.73 -12.95
C ILE A 17 -15.86 5.23 -13.20
N SER A 18 -15.09 4.58 -12.34
CA SER A 18 -14.98 3.13 -12.31
C SER A 18 -15.65 2.60 -11.05
N SER A 19 -16.42 1.53 -11.18
CA SER A 19 -17.09 0.88 -10.04
C SER A 19 -16.69 -0.58 -9.97
N VAL A 20 -16.43 -1.05 -8.75
CA VAL A 20 -16.16 -2.45 -8.39
C VAL A 20 -17.28 -2.91 -7.48
N ASP A 21 -17.98 -3.97 -7.85
CA ASP A 21 -19.09 -4.50 -7.09
C ASP A 21 -18.62 -5.55 -6.06
N SER A 22 -19.44 -5.79 -5.02
CA SER A 22 -19.16 -6.76 -3.96
C SER A 22 -18.79 -8.15 -4.49
N LYS A 23 -19.45 -8.61 -5.56
CA LYS A 23 -19.15 -9.91 -6.18
C LYS A 23 -17.71 -10.03 -6.67
N GLN A 24 -17.12 -8.96 -7.18
CA GLN A 24 -15.73 -8.95 -7.65
C GLN A 24 -14.75 -8.93 -6.47
N ILE A 25 -15.15 -8.33 -5.35
CA ILE A 25 -14.36 -8.28 -4.12
C ILE A 25 -14.38 -9.64 -3.43
N GLU A 26 -15.55 -10.27 -3.32
CA GLU A 26 -15.74 -11.54 -2.63
C GLU A 26 -15.07 -12.74 -3.30
N THR A 27 -14.89 -12.70 -4.63
CA THR A 27 -14.23 -13.78 -5.37
C THR A 27 -12.73 -13.85 -5.12
N ARG A 28 -12.13 -12.80 -4.57
CA ARG A 28 -10.69 -12.72 -4.29
C ARG A 28 -10.44 -12.79 -2.78
N PRO A 29 -9.57 -13.68 -2.30
CA PRO A 29 -9.19 -13.70 -0.89
C PRO A 29 -8.23 -12.54 -0.60
N VAL A 30 -8.77 -11.33 -0.48
CA VAL A 30 -7.99 -10.11 -0.20
C VAL A 30 -8.08 -9.76 1.28
N SER A 31 -6.96 -9.32 1.84
CA SER A 31 -6.84 -8.94 3.25
C SER A 31 -7.24 -7.49 3.51
N SER A 32 -7.25 -6.64 2.48
CA SER A 32 -7.57 -5.22 2.61
C SER A 32 -8.40 -4.72 1.43
N VAL A 33 -9.15 -3.64 1.65
CA VAL A 33 -9.95 -2.95 0.62
C VAL A 33 -9.07 -2.42 -0.50
N THR A 34 -7.89 -1.93 -0.16
CA THR A 34 -6.92 -1.41 -1.12
C THR A 34 -6.39 -2.51 -2.04
N ALA A 35 -6.11 -3.70 -1.51
CA ALA A 35 -5.71 -4.85 -2.30
C ALA A 35 -6.84 -5.36 -3.24
N ALA A 36 -8.10 -5.17 -2.86
CA ALA A 36 -9.24 -5.53 -3.71
C ALA A 36 -9.31 -4.72 -5.01
N LEU A 37 -8.74 -3.52 -5.02
CA LEU A 37 -8.70 -2.63 -6.20
C LEU A 37 -7.59 -2.97 -7.18
N GLU A 38 -6.63 -3.80 -6.78
CA GLU A 38 -5.50 -4.17 -7.63
C GLU A 38 -5.95 -4.91 -8.89
N GLY A 39 -5.61 -4.36 -10.06
CA GLY A 39 -5.94 -4.94 -11.37
C GLY A 39 -7.42 -4.91 -11.75
N THR A 40 -8.31 -4.35 -10.91
CA THR A 40 -9.75 -4.30 -11.21
C THR A 40 -10.14 -3.06 -11.99
N THR A 41 -9.34 -2.00 -11.92
CA THR A 41 -9.73 -0.68 -12.43
C THR A 41 -8.61 -0.05 -13.23
N SER A 42 -8.91 0.37 -14.47
CA SER A 42 -7.94 1.09 -15.31
C SER A 42 -7.58 2.45 -14.71
N GLY A 43 -6.30 2.84 -14.77
CA GLY A 43 -5.81 4.12 -14.25
C GLY A 43 -5.73 4.19 -12.72
N VAL A 44 -5.83 3.07 -12.04
CA VAL A 44 -5.56 2.92 -10.61
C VAL A 44 -4.35 2.00 -10.45
N GLN A 45 -3.32 2.50 -9.83
CA GLN A 45 -2.13 1.74 -9.51
C GLN A 45 -2.11 1.46 -8.01
N VAL A 46 -2.03 0.20 -7.65
CA VAL A 46 -1.90 -0.26 -6.26
C VAL A 46 -0.47 -0.75 -6.09
N ASN A 47 0.25 -0.17 -5.16
CA ASN A 47 1.63 -0.53 -4.86
C ASN A 47 1.71 -1.17 -3.47
N SER A 48 1.93 -2.47 -3.45
CA SER A 48 2.15 -3.27 -2.25
C SER A 48 3.65 -3.51 -2.09
N THR A 49 4.34 -2.68 -1.33
CA THR A 49 5.81 -2.67 -1.27
C THR A 49 6.38 -3.89 -0.54
N TYR A 50 5.72 -4.38 0.49
CA TYR A 50 6.30 -5.41 1.35
C TYR A 50 5.48 -6.70 1.49
N GLY A 51 4.19 -6.67 1.18
CA GLY A 51 3.31 -7.83 1.34
C GLY A 51 3.20 -8.34 2.79
N SER A 52 3.57 -7.51 3.76
CA SER A 52 3.47 -7.84 5.17
C SER A 52 2.00 -7.91 5.60
N PRO A 53 1.63 -8.85 6.46
CA PRO A 53 0.28 -8.89 7.03
C PRO A 53 -0.04 -7.61 7.77
N GLY A 54 -1.17 -6.98 7.45
CA GLY A 54 -1.59 -5.71 8.07
C GLY A 54 -1.02 -4.46 7.42
N ASP A 55 -0.16 -4.59 6.41
CA ASP A 55 0.33 -3.46 5.64
C ASP A 55 -0.71 -2.99 4.61
N SER A 56 -0.80 -1.68 4.46
CA SER A 56 -1.75 -1.04 3.55
C SER A 56 -1.07 -0.70 2.23
N PRO A 57 -1.48 -1.30 1.12
CA PRO A 57 -0.98 -0.88 -0.18
C PRO A 57 -1.27 0.60 -0.45
N SER A 58 -0.30 1.31 -1.01
CA SER A 58 -0.50 2.68 -1.48
C SER A 58 -1.26 2.68 -2.80
N ILE A 59 -2.25 3.56 -2.93
CA ILE A 59 -3.05 3.72 -4.14
C ILE A 59 -2.71 5.06 -4.81
N TYR A 60 -2.49 5.00 -6.11
CA TYR A 60 -2.32 6.17 -6.97
C TYR A 60 -3.37 6.17 -8.07
N ILE A 61 -4.07 7.28 -8.24
CA ILE A 61 -5.05 7.46 -9.31
C ILE A 61 -4.44 8.35 -10.38
N ARG A 62 -4.29 7.81 -11.61
CA ARG A 62 -3.64 8.49 -12.74
C ARG A 62 -2.15 8.84 -12.52
N GLY A 63 -1.50 8.15 -11.60
CA GLY A 63 -0.07 8.32 -11.29
C GLY A 63 0.20 9.33 -10.17
N VAL A 64 1.46 9.67 -10.01
CA VAL A 64 1.93 10.60 -8.97
C VAL A 64 1.81 12.03 -9.49
N GLY A 65 0.94 12.82 -8.88
CA GLY A 65 0.66 14.20 -9.29
C GLY A 65 1.52 15.27 -8.61
N THR A 66 2.33 14.91 -7.61
CA THR A 66 3.15 15.86 -6.84
C THR A 66 4.50 15.26 -6.47
N ILE A 67 5.52 16.11 -6.35
CA ILE A 67 6.88 15.68 -5.96
C ILE A 67 7.04 15.69 -4.43
N ASN A 68 6.46 16.68 -3.75
CA ASN A 68 6.67 16.92 -2.31
C ASN A 68 5.38 16.83 -1.47
N GLY A 69 4.24 16.53 -2.07
CA GLY A 69 2.95 16.48 -1.39
C GLY A 69 2.44 15.04 -1.22
N ASP A 70 1.37 14.88 -0.44
CA ASP A 70 0.65 13.64 -0.35
C ASP A 70 0.01 13.26 -1.69
N THR A 71 0.21 12.04 -2.12
CA THR A 71 -0.28 11.47 -3.37
C THR A 71 -1.48 10.55 -3.16
N SER A 72 -1.88 10.33 -1.91
CA SER A 72 -2.99 9.45 -1.56
C SER A 72 -4.32 10.04 -2.02
N PRO A 73 -5.25 9.21 -2.54
CA PRO A 73 -6.59 9.66 -2.86
C PRO A 73 -7.40 9.94 -1.58
N LEU A 74 -8.44 10.74 -1.70
CA LEU A 74 -9.38 10.94 -0.63
C LEU A 74 -10.32 9.74 -0.52
N TYR A 75 -10.39 9.13 0.65
CA TYR A 75 -11.34 8.07 0.93
C TYR A 75 -12.60 8.64 1.56
N VAL A 76 -13.75 8.22 1.04
CA VAL A 76 -15.07 8.61 1.55
C VAL A 76 -15.88 7.34 1.79
N VAL A 77 -16.26 7.10 3.03
CA VAL A 77 -17.05 5.94 3.44
C VAL A 77 -18.45 6.39 3.79
N ASP A 78 -19.45 5.84 3.11
CA ASP A 78 -20.88 6.18 3.27
C ASP A 78 -21.17 7.69 3.26
N GLY A 79 -20.42 8.43 2.44
CA GLY A 79 -20.54 9.89 2.30
C GLY A 79 -19.69 10.71 3.27
N MET A 80 -18.99 10.08 4.21
CA MET A 80 -18.12 10.77 5.16
C MET A 80 -16.64 10.60 4.78
N PRO A 81 -15.87 11.71 4.64
CA PRO A 81 -14.45 11.62 4.36
C PRO A 81 -13.70 11.02 5.57
N MET A 82 -12.96 9.95 5.31
CA MET A 82 -12.09 9.32 6.29
C MET A 82 -10.72 9.97 6.30
N GLY A 83 -10.23 10.25 7.50
CA GLY A 83 -8.85 10.71 7.73
C GLY A 83 -7.91 9.61 8.22
N GLY A 84 -8.35 8.34 8.26
CA GLY A 84 -7.60 7.20 8.77
C GLY A 84 -7.25 6.17 7.70
N ASN A 85 -6.66 5.06 8.13
CA ASN A 85 -6.32 3.93 7.27
C ASN A 85 -7.59 3.17 6.82
N VAL A 86 -7.77 3.07 5.52
CA VAL A 86 -8.87 2.29 4.90
C VAL A 86 -8.67 0.77 5.09
N SER A 87 -7.48 0.37 5.51
CA SER A 87 -7.17 -1.05 5.81
C SER A 87 -7.94 -1.61 6.98
N ASP A 88 -8.46 -0.75 7.86
CA ASP A 88 -9.25 -1.16 9.01
C ASP A 88 -10.68 -1.60 8.63
N LEU A 89 -11.09 -1.31 7.37
CA LEU A 89 -12.37 -1.76 6.85
C LEU A 89 -12.28 -3.21 6.38
N ASN A 90 -13.23 -4.01 6.83
CA ASN A 90 -13.36 -5.38 6.35
C ASN A 90 -13.91 -5.40 4.91
N PRO A 91 -13.20 -5.99 3.93
CA PRO A 91 -13.70 -6.10 2.56
C PRO A 91 -15.05 -6.81 2.44
N ALA A 92 -15.40 -7.68 3.39
CA ALA A 92 -16.66 -8.39 3.40
C ALA A 92 -17.89 -7.49 3.65
N ASP A 93 -17.67 -6.34 4.33
CA ASP A 93 -18.73 -5.38 4.67
C ASP A 93 -18.99 -4.36 3.56
N ILE A 94 -18.26 -4.45 2.44
CA ILE A 94 -18.36 -3.51 1.33
C ILE A 94 -19.39 -3.99 0.31
N GLU A 95 -20.29 -3.10 -0.05
CA GLU A 95 -21.25 -3.30 -1.13
C GLU A 95 -20.67 -2.92 -2.49
N SER A 96 -20.03 -1.74 -2.57
CA SER A 96 -19.41 -1.27 -3.80
C SER A 96 -18.31 -0.25 -3.53
N ILE A 97 -17.34 -0.18 -4.44
CA ILE A 97 -16.30 0.84 -4.45
C ILE A 97 -16.43 1.60 -5.77
N SER A 98 -16.53 2.92 -5.71
CA SER A 98 -16.55 3.80 -6.86
C SER A 98 -15.36 4.75 -6.85
N ILE A 99 -14.63 4.83 -7.95
CA ILE A 99 -13.42 5.65 -8.05
C ILE A 99 -13.69 6.81 -9.00
N LEU A 100 -13.62 8.02 -8.45
CA LEU A 100 -13.72 9.26 -9.20
C LEU A 100 -12.32 9.69 -9.63
N LYS A 101 -12.13 9.72 -10.94
CA LYS A 101 -10.81 9.99 -11.53
C LYS A 101 -10.71 11.36 -12.19
N ASP A 102 -11.84 11.99 -12.48
CA ASP A 102 -11.88 13.29 -13.17
C ASP A 102 -12.07 14.46 -12.19
N ALA A 103 -11.54 15.61 -12.57
CA ALA A 103 -11.59 16.81 -11.75
C ALA A 103 -13.02 17.30 -11.50
N ALA A 104 -13.94 17.14 -12.46
CA ALA A 104 -15.31 17.57 -12.31
C ALA A 104 -16.05 16.79 -11.21
N SER A 105 -15.88 15.47 -11.17
CA SER A 105 -16.47 14.63 -10.11
C SER A 105 -15.78 14.84 -8.76
N CYS A 106 -14.48 15.14 -8.76
CA CYS A 106 -13.72 15.41 -7.55
C CYS A 106 -13.98 16.81 -6.97
N ALA A 107 -14.43 17.79 -7.77
CA ALA A 107 -14.67 19.16 -7.34
C ALA A 107 -15.65 19.28 -6.16
N LEU A 108 -16.58 18.34 -6.02
CA LEU A 108 -17.55 18.29 -4.92
C LEU A 108 -16.88 18.05 -3.55
N TYR A 109 -15.66 17.50 -3.53
CA TYR A 109 -14.88 17.21 -2.31
C TYR A 109 -13.78 18.21 -2.04
N GLY A 110 -13.67 19.28 -2.88
CA GLY A 110 -12.70 20.36 -2.73
C GLY A 110 -11.25 19.96 -2.99
N ASN A 111 -10.31 20.74 -2.47
CA ASN A 111 -8.88 20.56 -2.73
C ASN A 111 -8.30 19.22 -2.27
N ARG A 112 -8.88 18.62 -1.24
CA ARG A 112 -8.45 17.29 -0.72
C ARG A 112 -8.65 16.16 -1.73
N ALA A 113 -9.47 16.38 -2.75
CA ALA A 113 -9.76 15.42 -3.81
C ALA A 113 -8.88 15.58 -5.06
N SER A 114 -7.83 16.39 -5.00
CA SER A 114 -6.91 16.62 -6.14
C SER A 114 -6.29 15.36 -6.71
N ASN A 115 -6.02 14.38 -5.85
CA ASN A 115 -5.46 13.08 -6.23
C ASN A 115 -6.52 12.02 -6.56
N GLY A 116 -7.80 12.42 -6.70
CA GLY A 116 -8.92 11.53 -6.92
C GLY A 116 -9.64 11.16 -5.63
N VAL A 117 -10.81 10.52 -5.78
CA VAL A 117 -11.67 10.10 -4.65
C VAL A 117 -12.04 8.64 -4.79
N VAL A 118 -11.93 7.90 -3.71
CA VAL A 118 -12.40 6.52 -3.57
C VAL A 118 -13.63 6.53 -2.68
N LEU A 119 -14.81 6.29 -3.27
CA LEU A 119 -16.08 6.19 -2.56
C LEU A 119 -16.31 4.74 -2.19
N ILE A 120 -16.46 4.47 -0.92
CA ILE A 120 -16.76 3.14 -0.38
C ILE A 120 -18.18 3.16 0.17
N THR A 121 -19.02 2.27 -0.32
CA THR A 121 -20.36 2.07 0.20
C THR A 121 -20.42 0.75 0.95
N THR A 122 -20.84 0.79 2.20
CA THR A 122 -20.97 -0.41 3.03
C THR A 122 -22.32 -1.09 2.83
N LYS A 123 -22.35 -2.39 3.09
CA LYS A 123 -23.59 -3.18 3.06
C LYS A 123 -24.54 -2.71 4.13
N LYS A 124 -25.78 -2.44 3.75
CA LYS A 124 -26.87 -2.06 4.68
C LYS A 124 -27.82 -3.24 4.88
N GLY A 125 -28.31 -3.39 6.09
CA GLY A 125 -29.35 -4.38 6.37
C GLY A 125 -30.63 -4.08 5.56
N THR A 126 -31.01 -5.01 4.71
CA THR A 126 -32.19 -4.85 3.82
C THR A 126 -33.37 -5.75 4.20
N SER A 127 -33.20 -6.60 5.20
CA SER A 127 -34.24 -7.60 5.58
C SER A 127 -34.54 -7.52 7.07
N ASN A 128 -35.84 -7.73 7.40
CA ASN A 128 -36.25 -7.91 8.79
C ASN A 128 -35.90 -9.29 9.38
N LYS A 129 -35.17 -10.13 8.64
CA LYS A 129 -34.70 -11.43 9.10
C LYS A 129 -33.25 -11.32 9.55
N LEU A 130 -32.94 -11.89 10.73
CA LEU A 130 -31.61 -12.05 11.19
C LEU A 130 -30.88 -13.09 10.31
N THR A 131 -29.86 -12.67 9.60
CA THR A 131 -28.91 -13.55 8.89
C THR A 131 -27.58 -13.50 9.60
N ILE A 132 -27.01 -14.66 9.88
CA ILE A 132 -25.70 -14.79 10.50
C ILE A 132 -24.80 -15.48 9.48
N ASP A 133 -23.83 -14.75 8.96
CA ASP A 133 -22.83 -15.27 8.05
C ASP A 133 -21.48 -15.35 8.76
N LEU A 134 -20.89 -16.55 8.82
CA LEU A 134 -19.57 -16.78 9.38
C LEU A 134 -18.59 -17.12 8.26
N LYS A 135 -17.63 -16.24 8.02
CA LYS A 135 -16.55 -16.45 7.05
C LYS A 135 -15.21 -16.53 7.78
N ILE A 136 -14.54 -17.66 7.70
CA ILE A 136 -13.23 -17.89 8.29
C ILE A 136 -12.21 -18.01 7.18
N ASN A 137 -11.23 -17.11 7.15
CA ASN A 137 -10.08 -17.17 6.24
C ASN A 137 -8.83 -17.44 7.06
N GLN A 138 -8.13 -18.52 6.74
CA GLN A 138 -6.85 -18.86 7.35
C GLN A 138 -5.78 -18.88 6.26
N GLY A 139 -4.68 -18.19 6.52
CA GLY A 139 -3.54 -18.13 5.60
C GLY A 139 -2.23 -18.20 6.38
N THR A 140 -1.19 -18.72 5.73
CA THR A 140 0.17 -18.70 6.26
C THR A 140 1.06 -17.89 5.34
N TYR A 141 1.87 -17.06 5.93
CA TYR A 141 2.86 -16.27 5.20
C TYR A 141 4.23 -16.91 5.41
N THR A 142 4.91 -17.19 4.31
CA THR A 142 6.28 -17.68 4.34
C THR A 142 7.16 -16.74 3.51
N ARG A 143 8.40 -16.58 3.95
CA ARG A 143 9.37 -15.79 3.19
C ARG A 143 9.65 -16.46 1.85
N GLY A 144 9.37 -15.78 0.74
CA GLY A 144 9.57 -16.30 -0.62
C GLY A 144 11.04 -16.41 -1.01
N ILE A 145 11.91 -15.59 -0.42
CA ILE A 145 13.35 -15.60 -0.65
C ILE A 145 14.01 -16.12 0.62
N LYS A 146 14.85 -17.15 0.49
CA LYS A 146 15.65 -17.66 1.61
C LYS A 146 16.57 -16.57 2.16
N GLU A 147 16.71 -16.52 3.47
CA GLU A 147 17.72 -15.67 4.09
C GLU A 147 19.12 -16.12 3.63
N TYR A 148 19.94 -15.15 3.28
CA TYR A 148 21.35 -15.41 3.12
C TYR A 148 21.93 -15.82 4.48
N LYS A 149 22.88 -16.76 4.46
CA LYS A 149 23.61 -17.09 5.67
C LYS A 149 24.33 -15.84 6.16
N MET A 150 24.00 -15.43 7.35
CA MET A 150 24.76 -14.36 8.01
C MET A 150 26.18 -14.83 8.29
N LEU A 151 27.10 -13.90 8.23
CA LEU A 151 28.48 -14.12 8.66
C LEU A 151 28.49 -14.45 10.15
N ASN A 152 29.30 -15.44 10.55
CA ASN A 152 29.59 -15.61 11.96
C ASN A 152 30.50 -14.47 12.46
N ALA A 153 30.62 -14.31 13.80
CA ALA A 153 31.41 -13.26 14.41
C ALA A 153 32.84 -13.17 13.83
N ASN A 154 33.52 -14.31 13.66
CA ASN A 154 34.86 -14.33 13.10
C ASN A 154 34.92 -13.85 11.64
N GLN A 155 33.98 -14.31 10.82
CA GLN A 155 33.88 -13.89 9.42
C GLN A 155 33.50 -12.40 9.29
N PHE A 156 32.66 -11.90 10.20
CA PHE A 156 32.31 -10.49 10.25
C PHE A 156 33.53 -9.63 10.62
N MET A 157 34.29 -10.05 11.63
CA MET A 157 35.53 -9.37 12.03
C MET A 157 36.59 -9.35 10.91
N GLU A 158 36.76 -10.47 10.24
CA GLU A 158 37.70 -10.57 9.10
C GLU A 158 37.25 -9.68 7.94
N ALA A 159 35.97 -9.67 7.60
CA ALA A 159 35.42 -8.80 6.56
C ALA A 159 35.55 -7.31 6.92
N SER A 160 35.29 -6.96 8.18
CA SER A 160 35.44 -5.59 8.68
C SER A 160 36.92 -5.13 8.64
N TRP A 161 37.83 -5.99 9.07
CA TRP A 161 39.26 -5.72 8.98
C TRP A 161 39.75 -5.49 7.53
N MET A 162 39.28 -6.36 6.61
CA MET A 162 39.60 -6.20 5.18
C MET A 162 39.03 -4.90 4.62
N ASN A 163 37.83 -4.52 5.02
CA ASN A 163 37.19 -3.28 4.57
C ASN A 163 38.02 -2.05 5.00
N ILE A 164 38.37 -1.97 6.29
CA ILE A 164 39.19 -0.87 6.84
C ILE A 164 40.55 -0.80 6.14
N LYS A 165 41.23 -1.94 6.00
CA LYS A 165 42.50 -2.03 5.31
C LYS A 165 42.40 -1.55 3.86
N ASN A 166 41.40 -2.02 3.10
CA ASN A 166 41.24 -1.64 1.71
C ASN A 166 40.89 -0.15 1.54
N SER A 167 40.15 0.42 2.46
CA SER A 167 39.86 1.86 2.48
C SER A 167 41.16 2.65 2.61
N GLN A 168 42.05 2.29 3.54
CA GLN A 168 43.32 2.97 3.74
C GLN A 168 44.25 2.84 2.53
N ILE A 169 44.27 1.69 1.85
CA ILE A 169 45.04 1.50 0.61
C ILE A 169 44.50 2.41 -0.51
N THR A 170 43.16 2.56 -0.59
CA THR A 170 42.52 3.45 -1.58
C THR A 170 42.91 4.92 -1.31
N ASP A 171 43.05 5.28 -0.05
CA ASP A 171 43.52 6.61 0.39
C ASP A 171 45.01 6.85 0.24
N GLY A 172 45.75 5.85 -0.28
CA GLY A 172 47.16 5.96 -0.63
C GLY A 172 48.16 5.45 0.44
N ALA A 173 47.66 4.80 1.51
CA ALA A 173 48.53 4.19 2.52
C ALA A 173 49.27 2.94 1.98
N SER A 174 50.43 2.65 2.49
CA SER A 174 51.13 1.42 2.18
C SER A 174 50.41 0.20 2.79
N LEU A 175 50.67 -0.98 2.23
CA LEU A 175 50.00 -2.21 2.68
C LEU A 175 50.26 -2.51 4.17
N ALA A 176 51.45 -2.19 4.68
CA ALA A 176 51.81 -2.39 6.08
C ALA A 176 51.12 -1.40 7.02
N GLU A 177 51.08 -0.14 6.65
CA GLU A 177 50.39 0.92 7.41
C GLU A 177 48.87 0.68 7.45
N ALA A 178 48.29 0.31 6.31
CA ALA A 178 46.86 -0.02 6.23
C ALA A 178 46.46 -1.23 7.10
N ALA A 179 47.34 -2.25 7.14
CA ALA A 179 47.11 -3.42 7.99
C ALA A 179 47.26 -3.09 9.48
N ALA A 180 48.23 -2.26 9.86
CA ALA A 180 48.38 -1.79 11.24
C ALA A 180 47.18 -0.97 11.69
N TYR A 181 46.77 -0.01 10.87
CA TYR A 181 45.57 0.81 11.13
C TYR A 181 44.29 -0.02 11.27
N ALA A 182 44.08 -0.99 10.39
CA ALA A 182 42.92 -1.88 10.47
C ALA A 182 42.94 -2.73 11.75
N SER A 183 44.09 -3.16 12.22
CA SER A 183 44.21 -3.94 13.46
C SER A 183 43.98 -3.10 14.71
N GLU A 184 44.34 -1.82 14.69
CA GLU A 184 44.13 -0.89 15.79
C GLU A 184 42.69 -0.39 15.89
N ASN A 185 42.00 -0.24 14.72
CA ASN A 185 40.67 0.35 14.64
C ASN A 185 39.54 -0.68 14.38
N LEU A 186 39.83 -1.97 14.47
CA LEU A 186 38.84 -3.03 14.25
C LEU A 186 37.75 -3.05 15.32
N ILE A 187 38.06 -2.60 16.54
CA ILE A 187 37.16 -2.55 17.68
C ILE A 187 37.16 -1.10 18.17
N GLN A 188 36.47 -0.22 17.50
CA GLN A 188 36.05 1.04 18.09
C GLN A 188 34.54 0.93 18.29
N ASP A 189 34.08 1.17 19.56
CA ASP A 189 32.71 1.12 20.07
C ASP A 189 31.69 1.84 19.16
#